data_21adf3cba44098df77b3731de1f555a0
#
_entry.id   21adf3cba44098df77b3731de1f555a0
#
_cell.length_a   1.000
_cell.length_b   1.000
_cell.length_c   1.000
_cell.angle_alpha   90.00
_cell.angle_beta   90.00
_cell.angle_gamma   90.00
#
_symmetry.space_group_name_H-M   'P 1'
#
loop_
_entity.id
_entity.type
_entity.pdbx_description
1 polymer ?
#
loop_
_entity_poly.entity_id
_entity_poly.type
_entity_poly.pdbx_seq_one_letter_code
_entity_poly.pdbx_strand_id
1 'polypeptide(L)'
;MQHHDGDLADTQQEHWQRTYAAHPGMYGQEPSAPAVHAAGVFRANGAKDVLELGAGHGRDALYFAHEGFTVQATDFSAAGLEQLKNTARSHGLAERVTTAVHDVREPLPLPDASVDAVFAHMLLCMALSTQEIHALVRDIRRVLRPDGVFIYTVRHTGDAHYGTGTPHGDDIYEHGGFAVHFFPRHLVDSLADGWTLNEVHTFEEGELPRRLWRVTQTRP
;
A
#
# COMPACT_ATOMS: atom_id res chain seq x y z
N MET A 1 17.11 22.72 -12.62
CA MET A 1 16.46 23.33 -11.43
C MET A 1 15.84 22.14 -10.67
N GLN A 2 16.61 21.58 -9.74
CA GLN A 2 16.16 20.43 -8.93
C GLN A 2 15.23 20.98 -7.85
N HIS A 3 13.92 20.78 -7.99
CA HIS A 3 12.94 21.08 -6.96
C HIS A 3 12.57 19.77 -6.23
N HIS A 4 13.05 19.61 -5.02
CA HIS A 4 12.38 19.28 -3.78
C HIS A 4 11.41 18.07 -3.77
N ASP A 5 11.85 16.86 -4.17
CA ASP A 5 11.09 15.63 -3.92
C ASP A 5 10.91 15.38 -2.40
N GLY A 6 11.88 15.79 -1.57
CA GLY A 6 11.78 15.70 -0.12
C GLY A 6 10.67 16.57 0.50
N ASP A 7 10.42 17.76 -0.05
CA ASP A 7 9.43 18.71 0.49
C ASP A 7 7.98 18.21 0.30
N LEU A 8 7.65 17.62 -0.86
CA LEU A 8 6.31 17.09 -1.12
C LEU A 8 6.00 15.87 -0.21
N ALA A 9 6.93 14.95 -0.12
CA ALA A 9 6.74 13.73 0.67
C ALA A 9 6.63 14.02 2.17
N ASP A 10 7.43 14.95 2.69
CA ASP A 10 7.36 15.37 4.10
C ASP A 10 6.02 16.09 4.39
N THR A 11 5.57 16.95 3.46
CA THR A 11 4.26 17.59 3.55
C THR A 11 3.12 16.56 3.55
N GLN A 12 3.21 15.52 2.73
CA GLN A 12 2.23 14.44 2.69
C GLN A 12 2.26 13.59 3.97
N GLN A 13 3.43 13.32 4.54
CA GLN A 13 3.54 12.61 5.82
C GLN A 13 2.82 13.37 6.94
N GLU A 14 3.08 14.67 7.08
CA GLU A 14 2.40 15.52 8.05
C GLU A 14 0.89 15.58 7.81
N HIS A 15 0.47 15.64 6.54
CA HIS A 15 -0.94 15.67 6.17
C HIS A 15 -1.67 14.40 6.61
N TRP A 16 -1.12 13.23 6.31
CA TRP A 16 -1.68 11.93 6.71
C TRP A 16 -1.67 11.73 8.23
N GLN A 17 -0.59 12.12 8.91
CA GLN A 17 -0.50 12.06 10.36
C GLN A 17 -1.63 12.87 11.02
N ARG A 18 -1.87 14.09 10.54
CA ARG A 18 -2.98 14.95 11.03
C ARG A 18 -4.34 14.36 10.69
N THR A 19 -4.49 13.81 9.49
CA THR A 19 -5.74 13.22 9.02
C THR A 19 -6.15 12.03 9.88
N TYR A 20 -5.26 11.10 10.15
CA TYR A 20 -5.55 9.96 11.04
C TYR A 20 -5.80 10.38 12.49
N ALA A 21 -5.10 11.39 12.98
CA ALA A 21 -5.33 11.91 14.32
C ALA A 21 -6.70 12.60 14.46
N ALA A 22 -7.13 13.35 13.42
CA ALA A 22 -8.39 14.07 13.40
C ALA A 22 -9.61 13.18 13.11
N HIS A 23 -9.43 12.10 12.36
CA HIS A 23 -10.51 11.24 11.88
C HIS A 23 -10.22 9.75 12.18
N PRO A 24 -10.28 9.32 13.47
CA PRO A 24 -10.10 7.93 13.83
C PRO A 24 -11.09 7.02 13.07
N GLY A 25 -10.59 5.93 12.50
CA GLY A 25 -11.42 4.96 11.78
C GLY A 25 -12.07 5.49 10.49
N MET A 26 -11.49 6.49 9.84
CA MET A 26 -12.07 7.21 8.68
C MET A 26 -12.46 6.33 7.50
N TYR A 27 -11.86 5.15 7.36
CA TYR A 27 -12.19 4.20 6.29
C TYR A 27 -13.12 3.07 6.74
N GLY A 28 -13.68 3.17 7.96
CA GLY A 28 -14.56 2.14 8.53
C GLY A 28 -13.79 0.91 9.02
N GLN A 29 -14.53 -0.13 9.35
CA GLN A 29 -14.00 -1.40 9.88
C GLN A 29 -14.03 -2.52 8.84
N GLU A 30 -14.87 -2.39 7.82
CA GLU A 30 -14.98 -3.40 6.75
C GLU A 30 -13.71 -3.41 5.90
N PRO A 31 -13.19 -4.59 5.54
CA PRO A 31 -12.02 -4.70 4.68
C PRO A 31 -12.27 -4.10 3.31
N SER A 32 -11.23 -3.64 2.66
CA SER A 32 -11.32 -3.26 1.26
C SER A 32 -11.62 -4.48 0.37
N ALA A 33 -12.34 -4.27 -0.73
CA ALA A 33 -12.55 -5.35 -1.70
C ALA A 33 -11.23 -5.95 -2.22
N PRO A 34 -10.17 -5.16 -2.48
CA PRO A 34 -8.84 -5.68 -2.77
C PRO A 34 -8.25 -6.59 -1.68
N ALA A 35 -8.45 -6.28 -0.39
CA ALA A 35 -7.96 -7.11 0.70
C ALA A 35 -8.70 -8.46 0.77
N VAL A 36 -10.02 -8.45 0.54
CA VAL A 36 -10.82 -9.69 0.47
C VAL A 36 -10.32 -10.60 -0.66
N HIS A 37 -10.06 -10.02 -1.84
CA HIS A 37 -9.46 -10.75 -2.95
C HIS A 37 -8.06 -11.28 -2.58
N ALA A 38 -7.21 -10.42 -2.01
CA ALA A 38 -5.84 -10.77 -1.64
C ALA A 38 -5.79 -11.93 -0.65
N ALA A 39 -6.67 -11.96 0.37
CA ALA A 39 -6.75 -13.07 1.31
C ALA A 39 -7.04 -14.41 0.63
N GLY A 40 -7.91 -14.41 -0.39
CA GLY A 40 -8.19 -15.61 -1.20
C GLY A 40 -6.95 -16.09 -1.95
N VAL A 41 -6.23 -15.18 -2.61
CA VAL A 41 -4.99 -15.48 -3.36
C VAL A 41 -3.90 -15.97 -2.41
N PHE A 42 -3.68 -15.29 -1.28
CA PHE A 42 -2.67 -15.65 -0.29
C PHE A 42 -2.94 -17.06 0.30
N ARG A 43 -4.20 -17.35 0.61
CA ARG A 43 -4.60 -18.67 1.11
C ARG A 43 -4.36 -19.76 0.07
N ALA A 44 -4.72 -19.51 -1.19
CA ALA A 44 -4.51 -20.45 -2.29
C ALA A 44 -3.01 -20.73 -2.53
N ASN A 45 -2.15 -19.73 -2.23
CA ASN A 45 -0.70 -19.85 -2.32
C ASN A 45 -0.02 -20.39 -1.06
N GLY A 46 -0.79 -20.73 -0.01
CA GLY A 46 -0.28 -21.28 1.24
C GLY A 46 0.44 -20.25 2.14
N ALA A 47 0.26 -18.96 1.88
CA ALA A 47 0.87 -17.88 2.65
C ALA A 47 0.41 -17.92 4.12
N LYS A 48 1.31 -17.55 5.02
CA LYS A 48 1.07 -17.40 6.47
C LYS A 48 1.49 -16.02 6.97
N ASP A 49 2.62 -15.53 6.51
CA ASP A 49 3.23 -14.27 6.93
C ASP A 49 2.97 -13.19 5.88
N VAL A 50 2.17 -12.20 6.24
CA VAL A 50 1.78 -11.09 5.36
C VAL A 50 2.42 -9.80 5.85
N LEU A 51 3.07 -9.07 4.95
CA LEU A 51 3.48 -7.69 5.16
C LEU A 51 2.45 -6.76 4.52
N GLU A 52 1.85 -5.88 5.31
CA GLU A 52 1.05 -4.78 4.79
C GLU A 52 1.82 -3.48 4.85
N LEU A 53 1.97 -2.83 3.70
CA LEU A 53 2.58 -1.52 3.55
C LEU A 53 1.50 -0.45 3.42
N GLY A 54 1.61 0.63 4.21
CA GLY A 54 0.61 1.70 4.23
C GLY A 54 -0.69 1.27 4.92
N ALA A 55 -0.59 0.59 6.05
CA ALA A 55 -1.74 0.00 6.75
C ALA A 55 -2.73 1.03 7.33
N GLY A 56 -2.30 2.29 7.52
CA GLY A 56 -3.13 3.32 8.12
C GLY A 56 -3.65 2.93 9.50
N HIS A 57 -4.97 3.01 9.70
CA HIS A 57 -5.61 2.56 10.95
C HIS A 57 -5.91 1.05 10.99
N GLY A 58 -5.52 0.30 9.93
CA GLY A 58 -5.39 -1.14 9.94
C GLY A 58 -6.63 -1.95 9.62
N ARG A 59 -7.63 -1.41 8.89
CA ARG A 59 -8.83 -2.18 8.53
C ARG A 59 -8.51 -3.49 7.78
N ASP A 60 -7.55 -3.43 6.85
CA ASP A 60 -7.15 -4.59 6.04
C ASP A 60 -6.21 -5.52 6.82
N ALA A 61 -5.27 -4.98 7.63
CA ALA A 61 -4.43 -5.76 8.54
C ALA A 61 -5.25 -6.59 9.53
N LEU A 62 -6.28 -5.98 10.13
CA LEU A 62 -7.19 -6.67 11.05
C LEU A 62 -7.98 -7.78 10.35
N TYR A 63 -8.42 -7.53 9.13
CA TYR A 63 -9.09 -8.53 8.32
C TYR A 63 -8.16 -9.72 8.02
N PHE A 64 -6.93 -9.48 7.55
CA PHE A 64 -5.96 -10.55 7.34
C PHE A 64 -5.68 -11.36 8.61
N ALA A 65 -5.56 -10.69 9.75
CA ALA A 65 -5.37 -11.36 11.04
C ALA A 65 -6.58 -12.23 11.43
N HIS A 66 -7.80 -11.75 11.16
CA HIS A 66 -9.04 -12.51 11.33
C HIS A 66 -9.09 -13.74 10.43
N GLU A 67 -8.60 -13.63 9.21
CA GLU A 67 -8.48 -14.73 8.24
C GLU A 67 -7.38 -15.74 8.60
N GLY A 68 -6.65 -15.50 9.70
CA GLY A 68 -5.67 -16.42 10.26
C GLY A 68 -4.22 -16.16 9.86
N PHE A 69 -3.94 -15.09 9.10
CA PHE A 69 -2.57 -14.69 8.76
C PHE A 69 -1.86 -14.06 9.97
N THR A 70 -0.53 -14.17 10.00
CA THR A 70 0.33 -13.31 10.82
C THR A 70 0.66 -12.07 10.02
N VAL A 71 0.37 -10.89 10.56
CA VAL A 71 0.48 -9.63 9.83
C VAL A 71 1.53 -8.73 10.44
N GLN A 72 2.47 -8.29 9.62
CA GLN A 72 3.34 -7.17 9.92
C GLN A 72 2.79 -5.96 9.18
N ALA A 73 2.28 -4.97 9.92
CA ALA A 73 1.68 -3.78 9.36
C ALA A 73 2.61 -2.58 9.52
N THR A 74 2.93 -1.90 8.43
CA THR A 74 3.76 -0.70 8.47
C THR A 74 3.01 0.50 7.91
N ASP A 75 3.28 1.65 8.49
CA ASP A 75 2.82 2.94 8.00
C ASP A 75 3.77 4.02 8.52
N PHE A 76 3.86 5.15 7.84
CA PHE A 76 4.63 6.29 8.37
C PHE A 76 3.86 7.08 9.44
N SER A 77 2.52 6.86 9.55
CA SER A 77 1.67 7.48 10.56
C SER A 77 1.63 6.68 11.86
N ALA A 78 2.31 7.18 12.88
CA ALA A 78 2.23 6.59 14.22
C ALA A 78 0.80 6.63 14.79
N ALA A 79 0.01 7.68 14.46
CA ALA A 79 -1.38 7.80 14.90
C ALA A 79 -2.27 6.70 14.31
N GLY A 80 -2.11 6.38 13.03
CA GLY A 80 -2.83 5.27 12.39
C GLY A 80 -2.48 3.93 13.05
N LEU A 81 -1.19 3.64 13.19
CA LEU A 81 -0.73 2.38 13.79
C LEU A 81 -1.14 2.21 15.26
N GLU A 82 -1.26 3.30 16.02
CA GLU A 82 -1.75 3.20 17.41
C GLU A 82 -3.24 2.81 17.45
N GLN A 83 -4.06 3.30 16.51
CA GLN A 83 -5.44 2.86 16.35
C GLN A 83 -5.50 1.36 16.02
N LEU A 84 -4.67 0.90 15.07
CA LEU A 84 -4.56 -0.51 14.72
C LEU A 84 -4.21 -1.38 15.95
N LYS A 85 -3.17 -1.01 16.70
CA LYS A 85 -2.77 -1.74 17.93
C LYS A 85 -3.90 -1.86 18.93
N ASN A 86 -4.62 -0.77 19.16
CA ASN A 86 -5.71 -0.73 20.12
C ASN A 86 -6.88 -1.62 19.67
N THR A 87 -7.22 -1.56 18.38
CA THR A 87 -8.28 -2.39 17.81
C THR A 87 -7.88 -3.87 17.80
N ALA A 88 -6.64 -4.20 17.45
CA ALA A 88 -6.13 -5.57 17.49
C ALA A 88 -6.23 -6.17 18.90
N ARG A 89 -5.87 -5.40 19.95
CA ARG A 89 -6.02 -5.84 21.34
C ARG A 89 -7.47 -6.09 21.71
N SER A 90 -8.37 -5.18 21.37
CA SER A 90 -9.81 -5.29 21.71
C SER A 90 -10.49 -6.47 21.00
N HIS A 91 -9.98 -6.88 19.84
CA HIS A 91 -10.48 -8.03 19.06
C HIS A 91 -9.74 -9.34 19.36
N GLY A 92 -8.79 -9.36 20.31
CA GLY A 92 -8.02 -10.57 20.62
C GLY A 92 -7.02 -10.98 19.53
N LEU A 93 -6.60 -10.05 18.68
CA LEU A 93 -5.70 -10.26 17.54
C LEU A 93 -4.25 -9.79 17.81
N ALA A 94 -3.95 -9.34 19.03
CA ALA A 94 -2.66 -8.76 19.37
C ALA A 94 -1.45 -9.67 19.06
N GLU A 95 -1.62 -10.98 19.17
CA GLU A 95 -0.58 -11.98 18.87
C GLU A 95 -0.37 -12.22 17.37
N ARG A 96 -1.31 -11.74 16.52
CA ARG A 96 -1.24 -11.90 15.08
C ARG A 96 -0.83 -10.64 14.32
N VAL A 97 -0.89 -9.47 14.98
CA VAL A 97 -0.60 -8.19 14.35
C VAL A 97 0.57 -7.52 15.05
N THR A 98 1.65 -7.32 14.30
CA THR A 98 2.77 -6.47 14.72
C THR A 98 2.76 -5.19 13.89
N THR A 99 3.19 -4.07 14.47
CA THR A 99 3.20 -2.78 13.79
C THR A 99 4.56 -2.12 13.91
N ALA A 100 5.01 -1.45 12.84
CA ALA A 100 6.22 -0.64 12.84
C ALA A 100 6.00 0.67 12.07
N VAL A 101 6.41 1.79 12.66
CA VAL A 101 6.46 3.06 11.93
C VAL A 101 7.60 2.95 10.91
N HIS A 102 7.27 3.11 9.65
CA HIS A 102 8.25 3.00 8.56
C HIS A 102 7.82 3.86 7.37
N ASP A 103 8.78 4.58 6.81
CA ASP A 103 8.64 5.27 5.55
C ASP A 103 9.12 4.36 4.42
N VAL A 104 8.26 4.04 3.46
CA VAL A 104 8.57 3.13 2.35
C VAL A 104 9.60 3.68 1.35
N ARG A 105 10.01 4.93 1.49
CA ARG A 105 11.16 5.50 0.77
C ARG A 105 12.50 4.96 1.28
N GLU A 106 12.51 4.47 2.52
CA GLU A 106 13.66 3.81 3.13
C GLU A 106 13.60 2.29 2.91
N PRO A 107 14.75 1.59 2.90
CA PRO A 107 14.76 0.14 2.78
C PRO A 107 13.92 -0.56 3.86
N LEU A 108 13.14 -1.56 3.46
CA LEU A 108 12.30 -2.34 4.38
C LEU A 108 13.17 -3.01 5.46
N PRO A 109 12.87 -2.80 6.76
CA PRO A 109 13.68 -3.33 7.87
C PRO A 109 13.38 -4.81 8.14
N LEU A 110 13.39 -5.61 7.09
CA LEU A 110 13.08 -7.03 7.11
C LEU A 110 14.19 -7.83 6.44
N PRO A 111 14.48 -9.04 6.93
CA PRO A 111 15.41 -9.95 6.27
C PRO A 111 14.95 -10.35 4.87
N ASP A 112 15.88 -10.78 4.03
CA ASP A 112 15.58 -11.39 2.75
C ASP A 112 14.71 -12.64 2.93
N ALA A 113 13.76 -12.85 2.04
CA ALA A 113 12.90 -14.03 2.00
C ALA A 113 12.23 -14.33 3.35
N SER A 114 11.69 -13.30 4.02
CA SER A 114 11.11 -13.40 5.37
C SER A 114 9.58 -13.43 5.40
N VAL A 115 8.90 -13.02 4.33
CA VAL A 115 7.43 -13.00 4.24
C VAL A 115 6.92 -13.76 3.03
N ASP A 116 5.69 -14.29 3.12
CA ASP A 116 5.05 -15.06 2.05
C ASP A 116 4.27 -14.17 1.09
N ALA A 117 3.72 -13.07 1.60
CA ALA A 117 2.91 -12.15 0.82
C ALA A 117 3.13 -10.71 1.25
N VAL A 118 2.97 -9.79 0.28
CA VAL A 118 2.96 -8.34 0.52
C VAL A 118 1.66 -7.76 -0.05
N PHE A 119 1.04 -6.89 0.72
CA PHE A 119 -0.14 -6.14 0.32
C PHE A 119 0.10 -4.64 0.47
N ALA A 120 -0.30 -3.87 -0.54
CA ALA A 120 -0.20 -2.41 -0.53
C ALA A 120 -1.42 -1.79 -1.21
N HIS A 121 -2.42 -1.37 -0.42
CA HIS A 121 -3.62 -0.74 -0.95
C HIS A 121 -3.45 0.78 -1.00
N MET A 122 -3.47 1.34 -2.21
CA MET A 122 -3.37 2.79 -2.45
C MET A 122 -2.09 3.44 -1.87
N LEU A 123 -1.01 2.68 -1.70
CA LEU A 123 0.25 3.21 -1.18
C LEU A 123 1.20 3.67 -2.29
N LEU A 124 1.48 2.83 -3.30
CA LEU A 124 2.47 3.13 -4.33
C LEU A 124 2.14 4.39 -5.14
N CYS A 125 0.87 4.77 -5.15
CA CYS A 125 0.40 5.98 -5.81
C CYS A 125 0.32 7.21 -4.87
N MET A 126 0.86 7.14 -3.63
CA MET A 126 0.84 8.26 -2.69
C MET A 126 2.16 9.03 -2.69
N ALA A 127 2.26 10.04 -3.56
CA ALA A 127 3.38 11.00 -3.63
C ALA A 127 4.79 10.40 -3.74
N LEU A 128 4.90 9.15 -4.19
CA LEU A 128 6.19 8.53 -4.50
C LEU A 128 6.57 8.86 -5.95
N SER A 129 7.82 9.21 -6.19
CA SER A 129 8.39 9.33 -7.53
C SER A 129 8.51 7.95 -8.20
N THR A 130 8.59 7.92 -9.52
CA THR A 130 8.84 6.68 -10.27
C THR A 130 10.09 5.95 -9.77
N GLN A 131 11.15 6.69 -9.41
CA GLN A 131 12.38 6.09 -8.89
C GLN A 131 12.18 5.41 -7.54
N GLU A 132 11.46 6.05 -6.61
CA GLU A 132 11.14 5.50 -5.30
C GLU A 132 10.24 4.27 -5.41
N ILE A 133 9.25 4.29 -6.30
CA ILE A 133 8.38 3.14 -6.57
C ILE A 133 9.21 1.94 -7.05
N HIS A 134 10.12 2.14 -8.02
CA HIS A 134 11.01 1.07 -8.46
C HIS A 134 11.93 0.55 -7.35
N ALA A 135 12.43 1.43 -6.49
CA ALA A 135 13.26 1.03 -5.35
C ALA A 135 12.46 0.17 -4.37
N LEU A 136 11.25 0.61 -4.03
CA LEU A 136 10.34 -0.12 -3.15
C LEU A 136 9.97 -1.50 -3.72
N VAL A 137 9.61 -1.60 -5.00
CA VAL A 137 9.23 -2.88 -5.61
C VAL A 137 10.42 -3.86 -5.67
N ARG A 138 11.65 -3.38 -5.89
CA ARG A 138 12.85 -4.21 -5.78
C ARG A 138 13.05 -4.72 -4.35
N ASP A 139 12.79 -3.86 -3.35
CA ASP A 139 12.95 -4.24 -1.94
C ASP A 139 11.84 -5.18 -1.47
N ILE A 140 10.61 -5.01 -1.93
CA ILE A 140 9.51 -5.97 -1.75
C ILE A 140 9.92 -7.35 -2.30
N ARG A 141 10.52 -7.40 -3.49
CA ARG A 141 11.00 -8.65 -4.07
C ARG A 141 12.08 -9.30 -3.19
N ARG A 142 12.94 -8.52 -2.56
CA ARG A 142 13.99 -9.01 -1.64
C ARG A 142 13.38 -9.70 -0.42
N VAL A 143 12.40 -9.07 0.23
CA VAL A 143 11.80 -9.59 1.48
C VAL A 143 10.81 -10.74 1.26
N LEU A 144 10.20 -10.85 0.08
CA LEU A 144 9.34 -11.98 -0.27
C LEU A 144 10.15 -13.27 -0.40
N ARG A 145 9.61 -14.38 0.04
CA ARG A 145 10.11 -15.73 -0.27
C ARG A 145 9.95 -16.03 -1.77
N PRO A 146 10.70 -16.97 -2.35
CA PRO A 146 10.39 -17.52 -3.67
C PRO A 146 8.92 -17.98 -3.72
N ASP A 147 8.26 -17.80 -4.86
CA ASP A 147 6.82 -18.01 -5.06
C ASP A 147 5.91 -17.09 -4.24
N GLY A 148 6.47 -16.15 -3.47
CA GLY A 148 5.72 -15.16 -2.71
C GLY A 148 4.93 -14.20 -3.60
N VAL A 149 3.78 -13.74 -3.10
CA VAL A 149 2.81 -12.94 -3.86
C VAL A 149 2.87 -11.48 -3.42
N PHE A 150 2.90 -10.57 -4.38
CA PHE A 150 2.71 -9.15 -4.17
C PHE A 150 1.41 -8.68 -4.83
N ILE A 151 0.51 -8.09 -4.04
CA ILE A 151 -0.73 -7.48 -4.52
C ILE A 151 -0.73 -6.00 -4.11
N TYR A 152 -0.92 -5.13 -5.09
CA TYR A 152 -1.04 -3.70 -4.83
C TYR A 152 -2.18 -3.07 -5.64
N THR A 153 -2.67 -1.93 -5.16
CA THR A 153 -3.63 -1.12 -5.91
C THR A 153 -3.12 0.29 -6.08
N VAL A 154 -3.37 0.85 -7.25
CA VAL A 154 -2.94 2.20 -7.63
C VAL A 154 -4.00 2.89 -8.46
N ARG A 155 -4.13 4.22 -8.32
CA ARG A 155 -4.89 5.03 -9.27
C ARG A 155 -4.14 5.10 -10.60
N HIS A 156 -4.87 5.07 -11.71
CA HIS A 156 -4.27 5.07 -13.03
C HIS A 156 -4.66 6.29 -13.86
N THR A 157 -3.96 6.56 -14.94
CA THR A 157 -4.15 7.73 -15.82
C THR A 157 -5.54 7.84 -16.48
N GLY A 158 -6.39 6.81 -16.38
CA GLY A 158 -7.80 6.89 -16.77
C GLY A 158 -8.74 7.44 -15.69
N ASP A 159 -8.21 7.77 -14.50
CA ASP A 159 -8.97 8.38 -13.40
C ASP A 159 -9.39 9.82 -13.76
N ALA A 160 -10.56 10.25 -13.26
CA ALA A 160 -11.11 11.57 -13.55
C ALA A 160 -10.26 12.73 -12.99
N HIS A 161 -9.45 12.48 -11.97
CA HIS A 161 -8.56 13.49 -11.37
C HIS A 161 -7.18 13.57 -12.05
N TYR A 162 -6.85 12.65 -12.95
CA TYR A 162 -5.59 12.73 -13.70
C TYR A 162 -5.56 14.00 -14.55
N GLY A 163 -4.45 14.71 -14.51
CA GLY A 163 -4.27 15.96 -15.25
C GLY A 163 -4.99 17.16 -14.65
N THR A 164 -5.56 17.03 -13.44
CA THR A 164 -6.26 18.12 -12.75
C THR A 164 -5.56 18.43 -11.41
N GLY A 165 -5.79 19.62 -10.83
CA GLY A 165 -5.11 20.07 -9.60
C GLY A 165 -3.72 20.63 -9.83
N THR A 166 -2.88 20.60 -8.79
CA THR A 166 -1.50 21.11 -8.84
C THR A 166 -0.55 20.03 -9.35
N PRO A 167 0.13 20.22 -10.50
CA PRO A 167 1.08 19.24 -11.01
C PRO A 167 2.41 19.33 -10.27
N HIS A 168 2.99 18.17 -9.91
CA HIS A 168 4.31 18.04 -9.30
C HIS A 168 5.34 17.35 -10.21
N GLY A 169 4.97 17.01 -11.46
CA GLY A 169 5.77 16.20 -12.36
C GLY A 169 5.52 14.70 -12.15
N ASP A 170 6.13 13.85 -12.98
CA ASP A 170 6.09 12.38 -12.86
C ASP A 170 4.67 11.81 -12.72
N ASP A 171 3.68 12.38 -13.45
CA ASP A 171 2.25 12.04 -13.34
C ASP A 171 1.65 12.23 -11.92
N ILE A 172 2.30 13.05 -11.06
CA ILE A 172 1.81 13.38 -9.73
C ILE A 172 0.96 14.67 -9.78
N TYR A 173 -0.26 14.57 -9.29
CA TYR A 173 -1.20 15.70 -9.17
C TYR A 173 -1.77 15.78 -7.75
N GLU A 174 -1.84 17.00 -7.21
CA GLU A 174 -2.34 17.25 -5.87
C GLU A 174 -3.76 17.84 -5.90
N HIS A 175 -4.65 17.22 -5.14
CA HIS A 175 -6.03 17.64 -4.91
C HIS A 175 -6.37 17.63 -3.43
N GLY A 176 -6.83 18.77 -2.91
CA GLY A 176 -7.29 18.85 -1.52
C GLY A 176 -6.21 18.49 -0.49
N GLY A 177 -4.95 18.72 -0.81
CA GLY A 177 -3.80 18.38 0.02
C GLY A 177 -3.29 16.94 -0.13
N PHE A 178 -3.91 16.13 -1.00
CA PHE A 178 -3.45 14.77 -1.30
C PHE A 178 -2.76 14.73 -2.66
N ALA A 179 -1.49 14.39 -2.68
CA ALA A 179 -0.71 14.19 -3.90
C ALA A 179 -0.79 12.72 -4.33
N VAL A 180 -1.19 12.49 -5.57
CA VAL A 180 -1.38 11.16 -6.16
C VAL A 180 -0.54 11.04 -7.42
N HIS A 181 0.27 9.99 -7.49
CA HIS A 181 0.96 9.53 -8.68
C HIS A 181 0.01 8.64 -9.48
N PHE A 182 -0.44 9.10 -10.63
CA PHE A 182 -1.35 8.31 -11.48
C PHE A 182 -0.54 7.41 -12.40
N PHE A 183 -0.73 6.11 -12.26
CA PHE A 183 0.05 5.11 -12.98
C PHE A 183 -0.36 5.02 -14.45
N PRO A 184 0.53 5.29 -15.40
CA PRO A 184 0.34 4.83 -16.77
C PRO A 184 0.62 3.33 -16.86
N ARG A 185 0.04 2.63 -17.84
CA ARG A 185 0.17 1.17 -17.97
C ARG A 185 1.63 0.71 -18.09
N HIS A 186 2.45 1.46 -18.81
CA HIS A 186 3.86 1.11 -18.98
C HIS A 186 4.66 1.12 -17.67
N LEU A 187 4.23 1.91 -16.67
CA LEU A 187 4.84 1.87 -15.34
C LEU A 187 4.55 0.52 -14.67
N VAL A 188 3.30 0.03 -14.70
CA VAL A 188 2.96 -1.31 -14.19
C VAL A 188 3.79 -2.39 -14.89
N ASP A 189 3.90 -2.31 -16.21
CA ASP A 189 4.68 -3.29 -17.01
C ASP A 189 6.17 -3.26 -16.63
N SER A 190 6.75 -2.07 -16.38
CA SER A 190 8.15 -1.93 -15.95
C SER A 190 8.39 -2.44 -14.52
N LEU A 191 7.42 -2.29 -13.64
CA LEU A 191 7.49 -2.81 -12.26
C LEU A 191 7.38 -4.34 -12.22
N ALA A 192 6.87 -4.95 -13.28
CA ALA A 192 6.78 -6.40 -13.42
C ALA A 192 8.06 -7.04 -13.97
N ASP A 193 9.11 -6.25 -14.24
CA ASP A 193 10.39 -6.80 -14.70
C ASP A 193 11.02 -7.71 -13.64
N GLY A 194 11.30 -8.97 -14.04
CA GLY A 194 11.76 -10.02 -13.13
C GLY A 194 10.68 -10.64 -12.23
N TRP A 195 9.41 -10.32 -12.45
CA TRP A 195 8.26 -10.94 -11.79
C TRP A 195 7.43 -11.77 -12.77
N THR A 196 6.58 -12.64 -12.24
CA THR A 196 5.46 -13.19 -13.01
C THR A 196 4.26 -12.29 -12.79
N LEU A 197 3.86 -11.52 -13.81
CA LEU A 197 2.66 -10.69 -13.78
C LEU A 197 1.42 -11.58 -13.99
N ASN A 198 0.66 -11.83 -12.92
CA ASN A 198 -0.48 -12.72 -12.95
C ASN A 198 -1.77 -12.01 -13.40
N GLU A 199 -2.00 -10.78 -12.90
CA GLU A 199 -3.23 -10.04 -13.18
C GLU A 199 -3.00 -8.53 -13.12
N VAL A 200 -3.70 -7.80 -13.99
CA VAL A 200 -3.96 -6.36 -13.88
C VAL A 200 -5.47 -6.16 -14.05
N HIS A 201 -6.17 -5.99 -12.94
CA HIS A 201 -7.62 -5.85 -12.88
C HIS A 201 -8.03 -4.39 -12.67
N THR A 202 -8.93 -3.88 -13.51
CA THR A 202 -9.48 -2.52 -13.38
C THR A 202 -10.73 -2.54 -12.53
N PHE A 203 -10.86 -1.62 -11.58
CA PHE A 203 -12.05 -1.46 -10.75
C PHE A 203 -12.22 0.01 -10.32
N GLU A 204 -13.41 0.32 -9.80
CA GLU A 204 -13.72 1.63 -9.25
C GLU A 204 -13.98 1.54 -7.75
N GLU A 205 -13.60 2.58 -7.00
CA GLU A 205 -13.77 2.64 -5.55
C GLU A 205 -14.23 4.03 -5.10
N GLY A 206 -15.17 4.05 -4.14
CA GLY A 206 -15.69 5.27 -3.51
C GLY A 206 -16.83 5.92 -4.26
N GLU A 207 -17.49 6.92 -3.61
CA GLU A 207 -18.64 7.64 -4.16
C GLU A 207 -18.27 8.52 -5.37
N LEU A 208 -17.09 9.13 -5.35
CA LEU A 208 -16.46 9.70 -6.54
C LEU A 208 -15.55 8.59 -7.09
N PRO A 209 -15.95 7.91 -8.17
CA PRO A 209 -15.32 6.67 -8.58
C PRO A 209 -13.85 6.91 -8.94
N ARG A 210 -12.97 6.61 -7.99
CA ARG A 210 -11.55 6.49 -8.24
C ARG A 210 -11.33 5.28 -9.12
N ARG A 211 -10.62 5.44 -10.22
CA ARG A 211 -10.29 4.35 -11.12
C ARG A 211 -8.94 3.77 -10.79
N LEU A 212 -8.96 2.50 -10.41
CA LEU A 212 -7.80 1.81 -9.90
C LEU A 212 -7.45 0.58 -10.74
N TRP A 213 -6.17 0.23 -10.70
CA TRP A 213 -5.72 -1.13 -10.99
C TRP A 213 -5.42 -1.86 -9.68
N ARG A 214 -5.85 -3.12 -9.61
CA ARG A 214 -5.30 -4.12 -8.71
C ARG A 214 -4.34 -4.97 -9.53
N VAL A 215 -3.10 -5.01 -9.08
CA VAL A 215 -2.03 -5.77 -9.74
C VAL A 215 -1.62 -6.91 -8.83
N THR A 216 -1.56 -8.11 -9.40
CA THR A 216 -1.06 -9.32 -8.74
C THR A 216 0.17 -9.81 -9.47
N GLN A 217 1.27 -9.98 -8.74
CA GLN A 217 2.51 -10.53 -9.29
C GLN A 217 3.18 -11.46 -8.29
N THR A 218 3.89 -12.47 -8.81
CA THR A 218 4.58 -13.50 -8.04
C THR A 218 6.08 -13.40 -8.23
N ARG A 219 6.84 -13.52 -7.16
CA ARG A 219 8.31 -13.65 -7.21
C ARG A 219 8.67 -15.04 -7.73
N PRO A 220 9.35 -15.18 -8.90
CA PRO A 220 9.85 -16.46 -9.37
C PRO A 220 10.96 -16.99 -8.47
#